data_25b24539072b55ec71c226aa2fcf52a4
#
_entry.id   25b24539072b55ec71c226aa2fcf52a4
#
_cell.length_a   1.000
_cell.length_b   1.000
_cell.length_c   1.000
_cell.angle_alpha   90.00
_cell.angle_beta   90.00
_cell.angle_gamma   90.00
#
_symmetry.space_group_name_H-M   'P 1'
#
loop_
_entity.id
_entity.type
_entity.pdbx_description
1 polymer ?
#
loop_
_entity_poly.entity_id
_entity_poly.type
_entity_poly.pdbx_seq_one_letter_code
_entity_poly.pdbx_strand_id
1 'polypeptide(L)'
;EGVKICRSLLRTSEMKKISVCETLPGDNIKSDEEILHFIRNKGATVYHAIGSCRMGIDNKAVVSPSLKINGLSNIRIADASIMPTMPSGNTNAATLMIAEKASDLIKQDL
;
A
#
# COMPACT_ATOMS: atom_id res chain seq x y z
N GLU A 1 -15.50 5.83 6.17
CA GLU A 1 -15.74 4.97 7.36
C GLU A 1 -14.52 4.97 8.29
N GLY A 2 -13.27 4.79 7.80
CA GLY A 2 -12.06 4.72 8.64
C GLY A 2 -11.89 5.89 9.61
N VAL A 3 -12.14 7.12 9.20
CA VAL A 3 -12.09 8.31 10.09
C VAL A 3 -13.06 8.18 11.25
N LYS A 4 -14.28 7.67 11.01
CA LYS A 4 -15.29 7.47 12.06
C LYS A 4 -14.86 6.40 13.07
N ILE A 5 -14.26 5.32 12.60
CA ILE A 5 -13.72 4.26 13.46
C ILE A 5 -12.59 4.81 14.33
N CYS A 6 -11.62 5.51 13.74
CA CYS A 6 -10.55 6.16 14.50
C CYS A 6 -11.09 7.11 15.58
N ARG A 7 -12.09 7.94 15.23
CA ARG A 7 -12.74 8.83 16.21
C ARG A 7 -13.40 8.06 17.35
N SER A 8 -14.10 6.95 17.05
CA SER A 8 -14.73 6.14 18.08
C SER A 8 -13.71 5.56 19.06
N LEU A 9 -12.57 5.11 18.57
CA LEU A 9 -11.46 4.61 19.38
C LEU A 9 -10.88 5.72 20.26
N LEU A 10 -10.56 6.88 19.70
CA LEU A 10 -9.98 8.02 20.41
C LEU A 10 -10.95 8.61 21.49
N ARG A 11 -12.26 8.39 21.34
CA ARG A 11 -13.28 8.85 22.27
C ARG A 11 -13.59 7.85 23.40
N THR A 12 -12.93 6.71 23.45
CA THR A 12 -13.04 5.78 24.59
C THR A 12 -12.54 6.43 25.88
N SER A 13 -13.02 5.93 27.05
CA SER A 13 -12.64 6.46 28.35
C SER A 13 -11.12 6.43 28.57
N GLU A 14 -10.45 5.39 28.12
CA GLU A 14 -9.01 5.23 28.28
C GLU A 14 -8.22 6.21 27.39
N MET A 15 -8.60 6.34 26.12
CA MET A 15 -7.93 7.26 25.20
C MET A 15 -8.14 8.74 25.59
N LYS A 16 -9.29 9.09 26.13
CA LYS A 16 -9.55 10.45 26.63
C LYS A 16 -8.63 10.89 27.76
N LYS A 17 -8.00 9.95 28.49
CA LYS A 17 -7.03 10.28 29.54
C LYS A 17 -5.72 10.84 28.99
N ILE A 18 -5.38 10.50 27.75
CA ILE A 18 -4.11 10.87 27.10
C ILE A 18 -4.29 11.74 25.86
N SER A 19 -5.52 11.88 25.35
CA SER A 19 -5.85 12.70 24.16
C SER A 19 -6.43 14.04 24.60
N VAL A 20 -5.83 15.14 24.13
CA VAL A 20 -6.30 16.50 24.44
C VAL A 20 -7.39 16.95 23.48
N CYS A 21 -7.16 16.82 22.16
CA CYS A 21 -8.12 17.21 21.13
C CYS A 21 -7.83 16.47 19.83
N GLU A 22 -8.81 16.44 18.93
CA GLU A 22 -8.63 16.01 17.54
C GLU A 22 -8.13 17.21 16.72
N THR A 23 -6.92 17.09 16.16
CA THR A 23 -6.32 18.14 15.33
C THR A 23 -6.68 17.99 13.85
N LEU A 24 -6.80 16.75 13.33
CA LEU A 24 -7.14 16.43 11.95
C LEU A 24 -8.11 15.24 11.88
N PRO A 25 -9.22 15.37 11.17
CA PRO A 25 -9.72 16.56 10.48
C PRO A 25 -10.19 17.68 11.39
N GLY A 26 -10.32 17.45 12.69
CA GLY A 26 -10.82 18.41 13.68
C GLY A 26 -12.29 18.19 14.03
N ASP A 27 -12.67 18.54 15.26
CA ASP A 27 -14.02 18.29 15.79
C ASP A 27 -15.14 19.07 15.08
N ASN A 28 -14.81 20.08 14.29
CA ASN A 28 -15.74 20.83 13.45
C ASN A 28 -16.17 20.08 12.18
N ILE A 29 -15.42 19.10 11.71
CA ILE A 29 -15.73 18.27 10.54
C ILE A 29 -16.56 17.06 11.01
N LYS A 30 -17.87 17.06 10.76
CA LYS A 30 -18.80 16.07 11.34
C LYS A 30 -19.52 15.22 10.32
N SER A 31 -20.03 15.83 9.25
CA SER A 31 -20.81 15.12 8.23
C SER A 31 -19.93 14.27 7.31
N ASP A 32 -20.53 13.29 6.65
CA ASP A 32 -19.83 12.44 5.67
C ASP A 32 -19.30 13.26 4.50
N GLU A 33 -20.02 14.29 4.09
CA GLU A 33 -19.61 15.20 3.01
C GLU A 33 -18.37 16.01 3.41
N GLU A 34 -18.37 16.56 4.62
CA GLU A 34 -17.22 17.32 5.16
C GLU A 34 -15.99 16.43 5.32
N ILE A 35 -16.17 15.20 5.85
CA ILE A 35 -15.10 14.22 5.97
C ILE A 35 -14.55 13.85 4.58
N LEU A 36 -15.42 13.61 3.60
CA LEU A 36 -15.00 13.29 2.24
C LEU A 36 -14.26 14.46 1.58
N HIS A 37 -14.76 15.68 1.77
CA HIS A 37 -14.09 16.90 1.29
C HIS A 37 -12.70 17.04 1.93
N PHE A 38 -12.58 16.85 3.24
CA PHE A 38 -11.29 16.85 3.92
C PHE A 38 -10.33 15.82 3.34
N ILE A 39 -10.78 14.55 3.17
CA ILE A 39 -9.95 13.47 2.62
C ILE A 39 -9.45 13.82 1.22
N ARG A 40 -10.30 14.36 0.34
CA ARG A 40 -9.92 14.75 -1.02
C ARG A 40 -8.88 15.88 -1.06
N ASN A 41 -8.92 16.78 -0.11
CA ASN A 41 -8.02 17.94 -0.08
C ASN A 41 -6.76 17.74 0.77
N LYS A 42 -6.80 16.85 1.74
CA LYS A 42 -5.71 16.65 2.72
C LYS A 42 -5.18 15.21 2.78
N GLY A 43 -5.84 14.29 2.06
CA GLY A 43 -5.35 12.92 1.97
C GLY A 43 -3.95 12.88 1.33
N ALA A 44 -3.08 12.05 1.89
CA ALA A 44 -1.73 11.85 1.41
C ALA A 44 -1.42 10.35 1.28
N THR A 45 -0.41 10.04 0.51
CA THR A 45 0.11 8.68 0.42
C THR A 45 0.81 8.28 1.71
N VAL A 46 0.76 7.00 2.06
CA VAL A 46 1.60 6.39 3.12
C VAL A 46 2.84 5.70 2.54
N TYR A 47 3.21 6.05 1.31
CA TYR A 47 4.43 5.59 0.61
C TYR A 47 4.49 4.07 0.38
N HIS A 48 3.34 3.42 0.24
CA HIS A 48 3.22 2.00 -0.11
C HIS A 48 2.77 1.80 -1.56
N ALA A 49 3.43 2.48 -2.50
CA ALA A 49 3.13 2.35 -3.92
C ALA A 49 3.50 0.95 -4.43
N ILE A 50 2.59 0.34 -5.22
CA ILE A 50 2.76 -0.95 -5.87
C ILE A 50 2.27 -0.91 -7.32
N GLY A 51 2.55 -1.96 -8.08
CA GLY A 51 1.83 -2.28 -9.33
C GLY A 51 2.29 -1.53 -10.58
N SER A 52 3.26 -0.61 -10.50
CA SER A 52 3.78 0.10 -11.69
C SER A 52 4.49 -0.81 -12.68
N CYS A 53 5.02 -1.95 -12.22
CA CYS A 53 5.61 -3.01 -13.04
C CYS A 53 4.88 -4.34 -12.81
N ARG A 54 3.56 -4.31 -12.81
CA ARG A 54 2.68 -5.41 -12.40
C ARG A 54 3.07 -6.75 -13.03
N MET A 55 3.20 -7.77 -12.20
CA MET A 55 3.40 -9.16 -12.61
C MET A 55 2.08 -9.77 -13.11
N GLY A 56 2.17 -10.61 -14.14
CA GLY A 56 1.02 -11.35 -14.65
C GLY A 56 1.33 -12.17 -15.89
N ILE A 57 0.28 -12.83 -16.40
CA ILE A 57 0.35 -13.65 -17.62
C ILE A 57 -0.44 -13.02 -18.78
N ASP A 58 -1.12 -11.89 -18.53
CA ASP A 58 -1.91 -11.16 -19.53
C ASP A 58 -1.06 -10.11 -20.26
N ASN A 59 -1.60 -9.58 -21.34
CA ASN A 59 -0.90 -8.62 -22.20
C ASN A 59 -0.63 -7.24 -21.59
N LYS A 60 -1.16 -6.96 -20.40
CA LYS A 60 -0.90 -5.73 -19.65
C LYS A 60 0.16 -5.93 -18.56
N ALA A 61 0.65 -7.16 -18.36
CA ALA A 61 1.71 -7.43 -17.40
C ALA A 61 3.05 -6.88 -17.90
N VAL A 62 3.78 -6.20 -17.02
CA VAL A 62 5.13 -5.69 -17.32
C VAL A 62 6.17 -6.78 -17.13
N VAL A 63 6.00 -7.60 -16.08
CA VAL A 63 6.88 -8.75 -15.83
C VAL A 63 6.11 -10.07 -15.78
N SER A 64 6.77 -11.13 -16.17
CA SER A 64 6.27 -12.50 -16.09
C SER A 64 6.26 -13.01 -14.64
N PRO A 65 5.63 -14.18 -14.34
CA PRO A 65 5.75 -14.82 -13.02
C PRO A 65 7.18 -15.17 -12.61
N SER A 66 8.12 -15.25 -13.54
CA SER A 66 9.56 -15.40 -13.25
C SER A 66 10.29 -14.06 -13.10
N LEU A 67 9.55 -12.95 -12.97
CA LEU A 67 10.03 -11.58 -12.75
C LEU A 67 10.81 -10.98 -13.94
N LYS A 68 10.85 -11.67 -15.08
CA LYS A 68 11.50 -11.18 -16.31
C LYS A 68 10.61 -10.15 -16.99
N ILE A 69 11.19 -9.04 -17.46
CA ILE A 69 10.44 -8.01 -18.20
C ILE A 69 9.99 -8.59 -19.53
N ASN A 70 8.71 -8.45 -19.83
CA ASN A 70 8.13 -8.91 -21.09
C ASN A 70 8.74 -8.12 -22.27
N GLY A 71 9.27 -8.84 -23.27
CA GLY A 71 9.89 -8.23 -24.44
C GLY A 71 11.36 -7.83 -24.29
N LEU A 72 11.96 -8.01 -23.12
CA LEU A 72 13.39 -7.78 -22.90
C LEU A 72 14.10 -9.01 -22.37
N SER A 73 15.39 -9.14 -22.68
CA SER A 73 16.22 -10.24 -22.23
C SER A 73 17.11 -9.83 -21.06
N ASN A 74 17.37 -10.78 -20.15
CA ASN A 74 18.34 -10.65 -19.05
C ASN A 74 18.07 -9.53 -18.04
N ILE A 75 16.81 -9.05 -17.94
CA ILE A 75 16.38 -8.03 -16.98
C ILE A 75 15.21 -8.57 -16.17
N ARG A 76 15.26 -8.34 -14.85
CA ARG A 76 14.17 -8.62 -13.90
C ARG A 76 13.84 -7.40 -13.06
N ILE A 77 12.63 -7.38 -12.53
CA ILE A 77 12.20 -6.43 -11.51
C ILE A 77 11.82 -7.22 -10.27
N ALA A 78 12.36 -6.84 -9.10
CA ALA A 78 12.20 -7.58 -7.85
C ALA A 78 11.93 -6.62 -6.66
N ASP A 79 10.90 -5.81 -6.76
CA ASP A 79 10.47 -4.88 -5.73
C ASP A 79 8.93 -4.81 -5.63
N ALA A 80 8.40 -3.91 -4.81
CA ALA A 80 6.96 -3.76 -4.61
C ALA A 80 6.19 -3.41 -5.89
N SER A 81 6.84 -2.88 -6.92
CA SER A 81 6.18 -2.49 -8.17
C SER A 81 5.60 -3.68 -8.94
N ILE A 82 6.09 -4.91 -8.70
CA ILE A 82 5.56 -6.11 -9.36
C ILE A 82 4.23 -6.60 -8.77
N MET A 83 3.85 -6.16 -7.58
CA MET A 83 2.63 -6.65 -6.91
C MET A 83 1.39 -6.34 -7.74
N PRO A 84 0.58 -7.37 -8.12
CA PRO A 84 -0.63 -7.15 -8.92
C PRO A 84 -1.78 -6.53 -8.13
N THR A 85 -1.79 -6.73 -6.80
CA THR A 85 -2.81 -6.20 -5.87
C THR A 85 -2.16 -5.77 -4.57
N MET A 86 -2.78 -4.80 -3.90
CA MET A 86 -2.32 -4.33 -2.59
C MET A 86 -2.48 -5.44 -1.53
N PRO A 87 -1.42 -5.79 -0.78
CA PRO A 87 -1.56 -6.67 0.37
C PRO A 87 -2.39 -6.01 1.48
N SER A 88 -2.97 -6.82 2.35
CA SER A 88 -3.84 -6.34 3.43
C SER A 88 -3.11 -5.64 4.59
N GLY A 89 -1.79 -5.66 4.57
CA GLY A 89 -0.94 -5.04 5.59
C GLY A 89 0.19 -4.20 4.96
N ASN A 90 1.19 -3.88 5.76
CA ASN A 90 2.39 -3.17 5.31
C ASN A 90 3.10 -3.94 4.19
N THR A 91 3.55 -3.24 3.16
CA THR A 91 4.17 -3.83 1.96
C THR A 91 5.56 -4.43 2.19
N ASN A 92 6.22 -4.13 3.31
CA ASN A 92 7.61 -4.53 3.54
C ASN A 92 7.81 -6.05 3.57
N ALA A 93 6.97 -6.79 4.29
CA ALA A 93 7.08 -8.25 4.36
C ALA A 93 6.91 -8.92 2.98
N ALA A 94 5.94 -8.44 2.19
CA ALA A 94 5.74 -8.93 0.82
C ALA A 94 6.93 -8.57 -0.08
N THR A 95 7.52 -7.39 0.08
CA THR A 95 8.71 -6.97 -0.68
C THR A 95 9.93 -7.83 -0.35
N LEU A 96 10.15 -8.16 0.92
CA LEU A 96 11.21 -9.08 1.33
C LEU A 96 11.01 -10.48 0.72
N MET A 97 9.79 -11.00 0.74
CA MET A 97 9.46 -12.28 0.10
C MET A 97 9.74 -12.27 -1.41
N ILE A 98 9.39 -11.17 -2.09
CA ILE A 98 9.68 -10.98 -3.51
C ILE A 98 11.20 -11.02 -3.76
N ALA A 99 12.00 -10.35 -2.94
CA ALA A 99 13.46 -10.31 -3.07
C ALA A 99 14.09 -11.69 -2.86
N GLU A 100 13.66 -12.44 -1.84
CA GLU A 100 14.09 -13.82 -1.59
C GLU A 100 13.76 -14.72 -2.79
N LYS A 101 12.52 -14.69 -3.27
CA LYS A 101 12.11 -15.46 -4.44
C LYS A 101 12.87 -15.07 -5.71
N ALA A 102 13.15 -13.79 -5.90
CA ALA A 102 13.95 -13.30 -7.03
C ALA A 102 15.37 -13.85 -6.99
N SER A 103 15.98 -13.90 -5.79
CA SER A 103 17.31 -14.50 -5.61
C SER A 103 17.35 -15.96 -6.07
N ASP A 104 16.34 -16.75 -5.68
CA ASP A 104 16.25 -18.17 -6.12
C ASP A 104 16.07 -18.30 -7.63
N LEU A 105 15.21 -17.47 -8.23
CA LEU A 105 14.97 -17.48 -9.68
C LEU A 105 16.22 -17.06 -10.47
N ILE A 106 17.04 -16.15 -9.95
CA ILE A 106 18.30 -15.74 -10.57
C ILE A 106 19.31 -16.87 -10.51
N LYS A 107 19.44 -17.53 -9.36
CA LYS A 107 20.38 -18.68 -9.20
C LYS A 107 20.05 -19.86 -10.12
N GLN A 108 18.77 -20.06 -10.45
CA GLN A 108 18.34 -21.14 -11.36
C GLN A 108 18.69 -20.86 -12.82
N ASP A 109 18.96 -19.61 -13.19
CA ASP A 109 19.33 -19.22 -14.55
C ASP A 109 20.89 -19.17 -14.77
N LEU A 110 21.67 -19.39 -13.70
CA LEU A 110 23.13 -19.44 -13.72
C LEU A 110 23.66 -20.87 -13.98
#